data_06b198e464959ea125cb8a59856dcfde
#
_entry.id   06b198e464959ea125cb8a59856dcfde
#
_cell.length_a   1.000
_cell.length_b   1.000
_cell.length_c   1.000
_cell.angle_alpha   90.00
_cell.angle_beta   90.00
_cell.angle_gamma   90.00
#
_symmetry.space_group_name_H-M   'P 1'
#
loop_
_entity.id
_entity.type
_entity.pdbx_description
1 polymer ?
#
loop_
_entity_poly.entity_id
_entity_poly.type
_entity_poly.pdbx_seq_one_letter_code
_entity_poly.pdbx_strand_id
1 'polypeptide(L)'
;GMHGMISQVEGLAKALDLEFIHEKIELNSFWKLFPPRLTPIQDFVFKNKINNKFDIVISCGRKSIIPSIYLKKKFKSKIINIHIQEPKVSLDNFDFVVAPEHDGLKGSNVLTSKGAVHYLTNSELDENENYLKSRISTEKKIVTLILGGPNRYYDYNNQVIDLSLIHISEPTRRS
;
A
#
# COMPACT_ATOMS: atom_id res chain seq x y z
N GLY A 1 -5.67 5.01 7.16
CA GLY A 1 -4.88 4.71 5.95
C GLY A 1 -5.79 4.16 4.86
N MET A 2 -5.33 4.21 3.62
CA MET A 2 -6.05 3.52 2.53
C MET A 2 -5.84 2.01 2.68
N HIS A 3 -6.89 1.21 2.51
CA HIS A 3 -6.84 -0.25 2.67
C HIS A 3 -5.67 -0.91 1.93
N GLY A 4 -5.37 -0.48 0.69
CA GLY A 4 -4.24 -1.02 -0.06
C GLY A 4 -2.86 -0.79 0.57
N MET A 5 -2.65 0.30 1.30
CA MET A 5 -1.38 0.54 2.01
C MET A 5 -1.26 -0.33 3.25
N ILE A 6 -2.36 -0.55 3.97
CA ILE A 6 -2.40 -1.45 5.13
C ILE A 6 -2.09 -2.87 4.68
N SER A 7 -2.76 -3.34 3.61
CA SER A 7 -2.53 -4.65 3.01
C SER A 7 -1.06 -4.91 2.64
N GLN A 8 -0.37 -3.88 2.10
CA GLN A 8 1.04 -4.01 1.75
C GLN A 8 1.94 -4.16 2.99
N VAL A 9 1.68 -3.37 4.05
CA VAL A 9 2.44 -3.45 5.30
C VAL A 9 2.22 -4.79 5.99
N GLU A 10 0.96 -5.22 6.12
CA GLU A 10 0.61 -6.51 6.71
C GLU A 10 1.18 -7.68 5.90
N GLY A 11 1.12 -7.59 4.57
CA GLY A 11 1.67 -8.60 3.68
C GLY A 11 3.17 -8.80 3.88
N LEU A 12 3.92 -7.71 3.99
CA LEU A 12 5.35 -7.78 4.25
C LEU A 12 5.64 -8.31 5.66
N ALA A 13 4.89 -7.86 6.67
CA ALA A 13 5.06 -8.34 8.05
C ALA A 13 4.79 -9.85 8.16
N LYS A 14 3.70 -10.34 7.56
CA LYS A 14 3.38 -11.77 7.49
C LYS A 14 4.44 -12.58 6.74
N ALA A 15 4.94 -12.06 5.61
CA ALA A 15 5.98 -12.73 4.83
C ALA A 15 7.32 -12.85 5.58
N LEU A 16 7.56 -11.96 6.53
CA LEU A 16 8.74 -11.98 7.41
C LEU A 16 8.47 -12.72 8.75
N ASP A 17 7.30 -13.34 8.90
CA ASP A 17 6.86 -14.03 10.12
C ASP A 17 6.96 -13.16 11.39
N LEU A 18 6.55 -11.89 11.26
CA LEU A 18 6.61 -10.91 12.33
C LEU A 18 5.24 -10.77 13.02
N GLU A 19 5.25 -10.78 14.34
CA GLU A 19 4.13 -10.23 15.11
C GLU A 19 4.12 -8.71 14.99
N PHE A 20 2.97 -8.12 14.68
CA PHE A 20 2.88 -6.69 14.46
C PHE A 20 1.68 -6.03 15.13
N ILE A 21 1.83 -4.75 15.41
CA ILE A 21 0.78 -3.87 15.87
C ILE A 21 0.66 -2.68 14.92
N HIS A 22 -0.54 -2.14 14.79
CA HIS A 22 -0.76 -0.90 14.04
C HIS A 22 -0.57 0.31 14.94
N GLU A 23 0.44 1.12 14.64
CA GLU A 23 0.67 2.39 15.32
C GLU A 23 0.16 3.55 14.47
N LYS A 24 -0.82 4.28 14.99
CA LYS A 24 -1.37 5.45 14.30
C LYS A 24 -0.67 6.72 14.72
N ILE A 25 0.27 7.19 13.90
CA ILE A 25 1.01 8.43 14.13
C ILE A 25 0.46 9.52 13.20
N GLU A 26 0.03 10.63 13.78
CA GLU A 26 -0.51 11.76 13.04
C GLU A 26 0.36 13.01 13.17
N LEU A 27 0.61 13.66 12.03
CA LEU A 27 1.17 15.01 12.02
C LEU A 27 0.13 16.03 12.50
N ASN A 28 0.59 17.12 13.09
CA ASN A 28 -0.23 18.29 13.37
C ASN A 28 -0.85 18.85 12.08
N SER A 29 -1.99 19.51 12.20
CA SER A 29 -2.75 20.01 11.05
C SER A 29 -1.92 20.91 10.12
N PHE A 30 -1.06 21.74 10.69
CA PHE A 30 -0.14 22.61 9.96
C PHE A 30 0.82 21.79 9.08
N TRP A 31 1.51 20.80 9.64
CA TRP A 31 2.51 20.00 8.93
C TRP A 31 1.93 19.01 7.91
N LYS A 32 0.63 18.70 8.01
CA LYS A 32 -0.07 17.89 6.98
C LYS A 32 -0.15 18.58 5.61
N LEU A 33 -0.03 19.90 5.57
CA LEU A 33 -0.07 20.68 4.33
C LEU A 33 1.26 20.62 3.55
N PHE A 34 2.36 20.33 4.22
CA PHE A 34 3.69 20.32 3.62
C PHE A 34 4.06 18.94 3.04
N PRO A 35 4.85 18.93 1.96
CA PRO A 35 5.44 17.67 1.48
C PRO A 35 6.49 17.15 2.48
N PRO A 36 6.77 15.83 2.50
CA PRO A 36 7.75 15.25 3.42
C PRO A 36 9.13 15.92 3.39
N ARG A 37 9.57 16.40 2.19
CA ARG A 37 10.85 17.09 2.04
C ARG A 37 10.98 18.40 2.82
N LEU A 38 9.85 19.06 3.09
CA LEU A 38 9.80 20.36 3.80
C LEU A 38 9.31 20.21 5.24
N THR A 39 8.99 18.99 5.67
CA THR A 39 8.51 18.73 7.04
C THR A 39 9.71 18.39 7.94
N PRO A 40 9.92 19.12 9.05
CA PRO A 40 10.97 18.82 10.01
C PRO A 40 10.78 17.43 10.64
N ILE A 41 11.90 16.79 10.99
CA ILE A 41 11.88 15.48 11.66
C ILE A 41 12.12 15.71 13.14
N GLN A 42 11.10 16.22 13.84
CA GLN A 42 11.14 16.64 15.25
C GLN A 42 9.82 16.29 15.96
N ASP A 43 9.86 16.18 17.28
CA ASP A 43 8.70 15.80 18.11
C ASP A 43 7.49 16.71 17.91
N PHE A 44 7.71 18.01 17.78
CA PHE A 44 6.64 19.01 17.69
C PHE A 44 5.78 18.90 16.42
N VAL A 45 6.21 18.16 15.40
CA VAL A 45 5.41 17.95 14.20
C VAL A 45 4.27 16.94 14.41
N PHE A 46 4.32 16.15 15.47
CA PHE A 46 3.33 15.12 15.77
C PHE A 46 2.28 15.62 16.76
N LYS A 47 1.06 15.11 16.64
CA LYS A 47 -0.03 15.39 17.59
C LYS A 47 0.25 14.77 18.96
N ASN A 48 0.79 13.56 18.97
CA ASN A 48 1.04 12.78 20.17
C ASN A 48 2.52 12.41 20.29
N LYS A 49 3.02 12.30 21.50
CA LYS A 49 4.38 11.78 21.73
C LYS A 49 4.43 10.29 21.42
N ILE A 50 5.45 9.88 20.67
CA ILE A 50 5.68 8.49 20.33
C ILE A 50 6.66 7.93 21.37
N ASN A 51 6.17 7.10 22.27
CA ASN A 51 6.96 6.55 23.38
C ASN A 51 7.26 5.05 23.21
N ASN A 52 6.54 4.37 22.33
CA ASN A 52 6.70 2.93 22.09
C ASN A 52 8.06 2.64 21.45
N LYS A 53 8.67 1.55 21.88
CA LYS A 53 9.89 1.00 21.28
C LYS A 53 9.48 -0.10 20.31
N PHE A 54 10.12 -0.12 19.17
CA PHE A 54 9.92 -1.11 18.12
C PHE A 54 11.28 -1.62 17.66
N ASP A 55 11.38 -2.87 17.28
CA ASP A 55 12.58 -3.43 16.66
C ASP A 55 12.56 -3.20 15.15
N ILE A 56 11.37 -3.29 14.55
CA ILE A 56 11.15 -3.09 13.12
C ILE A 56 9.98 -2.13 12.93
N VAL A 57 10.15 -1.19 12.03
CA VAL A 57 9.09 -0.26 11.58
C VAL A 57 8.87 -0.46 10.10
N ILE A 58 7.68 -0.95 9.73
CA ILE A 58 7.25 -1.06 8.33
C ILE A 58 6.26 0.06 8.04
N SER A 59 6.50 0.81 7.00
CA SER A 59 5.70 1.97 6.62
C SER A 59 5.36 1.97 5.14
N CYS A 60 4.18 2.50 4.77
CA CYS A 60 3.75 2.61 3.38
C CYS A 60 3.07 3.94 3.11
N GLY A 61 3.44 4.56 1.99
CA GLY A 61 2.81 5.77 1.48
C GLY A 61 3.26 7.06 2.17
N ARG A 62 2.89 8.19 1.53
CA ARG A 62 3.40 9.54 1.86
C ARG A 62 3.27 9.96 3.33
N LYS A 63 2.14 9.61 3.96
CA LYS A 63 1.86 10.08 5.34
C LYS A 63 2.72 9.41 6.40
N SER A 64 3.27 8.24 6.11
CA SER A 64 4.10 7.47 7.04
C SER A 64 5.60 7.76 6.92
N ILE A 65 6.04 8.53 5.92
CA ILE A 65 7.44 8.85 5.68
C ILE A 65 8.07 9.56 6.88
N ILE A 66 7.51 10.69 7.30
CA ILE A 66 8.07 11.49 8.40
C ILE A 66 8.03 10.74 9.73
N PRO A 67 6.92 10.08 10.13
CA PRO A 67 6.90 9.22 11.30
C PRO A 67 7.99 8.14 11.29
N SER A 68 8.16 7.47 10.18
CA SER A 68 9.14 6.38 10.02
C SER A 68 10.59 6.88 10.18
N ILE A 69 10.94 7.97 9.49
CA ILE A 69 12.27 8.60 9.62
C ILE A 69 12.50 9.12 11.04
N TYR A 70 11.48 9.72 11.65
CA TYR A 70 11.57 10.20 13.03
C TYR A 70 11.87 9.06 14.01
N LEU A 71 11.15 7.94 13.91
CA LEU A 71 11.40 6.76 14.75
C LEU A 71 12.83 6.24 14.57
N LYS A 72 13.31 6.13 13.33
CA LYS A 72 14.68 5.74 13.04
C LYS A 72 15.71 6.68 13.69
N LYS A 73 15.53 7.99 13.59
CA LYS A 73 16.40 8.97 14.23
C LYS A 73 16.37 8.91 15.76
N LYS A 74 15.17 8.74 16.33
CA LYS A 74 14.98 8.68 17.79
C LYS A 74 15.62 7.45 18.42
N PHE A 75 15.46 6.29 17.79
CA PHE A 75 15.95 5.00 18.31
C PHE A 75 17.24 4.50 17.64
N LYS A 76 17.72 5.19 16.61
CA LYS A 76 19.00 4.94 15.90
C LYS A 76 19.13 3.48 15.41
N SER A 77 20.27 2.84 15.69
CA SER A 77 20.58 1.48 15.27
C SER A 77 19.73 0.37 15.92
N LYS A 78 18.86 0.73 16.86
CA LYS A 78 17.97 -0.24 17.53
C LYS A 78 16.70 -0.54 16.75
N ILE A 79 16.45 0.17 15.64
CA ILE A 79 15.29 -0.02 14.78
C ILE A 79 15.73 -0.31 13.36
N ILE A 80 15.13 -1.31 12.74
CA ILE A 80 15.14 -1.51 11.29
C ILE A 80 13.94 -0.76 10.71
N ASN A 81 14.21 0.15 9.75
CA ASN A 81 13.19 0.96 9.12
C ASN A 81 12.99 0.53 7.66
N ILE A 82 11.82 0.00 7.35
CA ILE A 82 11.42 -0.47 6.02
C ILE A 82 10.31 0.42 5.47
N HIS A 83 10.48 0.95 4.27
CA HIS A 83 9.43 1.70 3.59
C HIS A 83 8.98 1.00 2.32
N ILE A 84 7.67 0.91 2.12
CA ILE A 84 7.08 0.33 0.91
C ILE A 84 6.61 1.46 0.01
N GLN A 85 6.92 1.39 -1.28
CA GLN A 85 6.78 2.38 -2.34
C GLN A 85 7.90 3.43 -2.35
N GLU A 86 8.00 4.21 -3.43
CA GLU A 86 8.96 5.29 -3.55
C GLU A 86 8.67 6.42 -2.54
N PRO A 87 9.60 6.74 -1.62
CA PRO A 87 9.34 7.71 -0.55
C PRO A 87 9.40 9.17 -1.01
N LYS A 88 9.92 9.47 -2.22
CA LYS A 88 10.15 10.84 -2.73
C LYS A 88 11.04 11.72 -1.81
N VAL A 89 11.83 11.09 -0.94
CA VAL A 89 12.89 11.68 -0.11
C VAL A 89 14.16 10.84 -0.26
N SER A 90 15.29 11.25 0.35
CA SER A 90 16.53 10.44 0.30
C SER A 90 16.29 9.03 0.81
N LEU A 91 16.77 8.03 0.06
CA LEU A 91 16.68 6.61 0.40
C LEU A 91 17.51 6.27 1.63
N ASP A 92 18.56 7.05 1.93
CA ASP A 92 19.43 6.86 3.09
C ASP A 92 18.69 7.03 4.44
N ASN A 93 17.47 7.56 4.41
CA ASN A 93 16.63 7.64 5.61
C ASN A 93 16.02 6.29 6.01
N PHE A 94 16.17 5.26 5.17
CA PHE A 94 15.59 3.94 5.39
C PHE A 94 16.68 2.87 5.31
N ASP A 95 16.54 1.82 6.11
CA ASP A 95 17.42 0.64 5.99
C ASP A 95 17.06 -0.14 4.72
N PHE A 96 15.76 -0.25 4.41
CA PHE A 96 15.26 -0.87 3.19
C PHE A 96 14.09 -0.09 2.60
N VAL A 97 14.04 -0.06 1.27
CA VAL A 97 12.88 0.43 0.52
C VAL A 97 12.41 -0.68 -0.41
N VAL A 98 11.15 -1.06 -0.29
CA VAL A 98 10.52 -2.07 -1.16
C VAL A 98 9.66 -1.36 -2.19
N ALA A 99 9.99 -1.48 -3.46
CA ALA A 99 9.25 -0.82 -4.54
C ALA A 99 9.00 -1.78 -5.71
N PRO A 100 7.87 -1.65 -6.42
CA PRO A 100 7.63 -2.40 -7.64
C PRO A 100 8.66 -2.07 -8.72
N GLU A 101 9.00 -3.05 -9.56
CA GLU A 101 9.97 -2.86 -10.66
C GLU A 101 9.58 -1.72 -11.61
N HIS A 102 8.28 -1.52 -11.84
CA HIS A 102 7.79 -0.48 -12.74
C HIS A 102 7.99 0.96 -12.21
N ASP A 103 8.26 1.13 -10.91
CA ASP A 103 8.62 2.45 -10.35
C ASP A 103 10.05 2.86 -10.75
N GLY A 104 10.88 1.92 -11.25
CA GLY A 104 12.23 2.19 -11.71
C GLY A 104 13.19 2.70 -10.62
N LEU A 105 12.83 2.53 -9.34
CA LEU A 105 13.63 2.99 -8.22
C LEU A 105 14.91 2.16 -8.09
N LYS A 106 16.06 2.84 -7.93
CA LYS A 106 17.37 2.20 -7.79
C LYS A 106 18.10 2.74 -6.57
N GLY A 107 18.75 1.84 -5.84
CA GLY A 107 19.58 2.16 -4.66
C GLY A 107 20.15 0.90 -4.04
N SER A 108 21.22 1.03 -3.25
CA SER A 108 21.84 -0.10 -2.57
C SER A 108 20.95 -0.77 -1.52
N ASN A 109 19.98 -0.04 -1.02
CA ASN A 109 18.98 -0.46 -0.04
C ASN A 109 17.58 -0.64 -0.64
N VAL A 110 17.46 -0.70 -1.98
CA VAL A 110 16.18 -0.90 -2.67
C VAL A 110 16.02 -2.38 -3.03
N LEU A 111 14.89 -2.94 -2.62
CA LEU A 111 14.43 -4.27 -3.00
C LEU A 111 13.26 -4.12 -3.96
N THR A 112 13.37 -4.72 -5.13
CA THR A 112 12.31 -4.65 -6.14
C THR A 112 11.40 -5.87 -6.10
N SER A 113 10.09 -5.64 -6.26
CA SER A 113 9.06 -6.67 -6.38
C SER A 113 8.41 -6.61 -7.77
N LYS A 114 7.99 -7.75 -8.33
CA LYS A 114 7.30 -7.79 -9.63
C LYS A 114 5.97 -7.02 -9.62
N GLY A 115 5.29 -7.03 -8.49
CA GLY A 115 4.04 -6.29 -8.27
C GLY A 115 3.96 -5.69 -6.89
N ALA A 116 2.82 -5.14 -6.54
CA ALA A 116 2.58 -4.63 -5.19
C ALA A 116 2.62 -5.79 -4.17
N VAL A 117 3.27 -5.55 -3.04
CA VAL A 117 3.22 -6.47 -1.89
C VAL A 117 1.78 -6.58 -1.40
N HIS A 118 1.33 -7.77 -1.05
CA HIS A 118 -0.01 -8.05 -0.53
C HIS A 118 0.02 -9.21 0.46
N TYR A 119 -1.05 -9.35 1.25
CA TYR A 119 -1.15 -10.41 2.25
C TYR A 119 -1.88 -11.68 1.77
N LEU A 120 -2.38 -11.69 0.53
CA LEU A 120 -3.12 -12.84 0.00
C LEU A 120 -2.20 -14.04 -0.18
N THR A 121 -2.59 -15.16 0.40
CA THR A 121 -1.91 -16.45 0.28
C THR A 121 -2.67 -17.36 -0.70
N ASN A 122 -2.00 -18.40 -1.21
CA ASN A 122 -2.66 -19.39 -2.07
C ASN A 122 -3.81 -20.09 -1.32
N SER A 123 -3.66 -20.37 -0.02
CA SER A 123 -4.71 -20.96 0.80
C SER A 123 -5.96 -20.07 0.85
N GLU A 124 -5.78 -18.76 1.07
CA GLU A 124 -6.91 -17.81 1.06
C GLU A 124 -7.57 -17.70 -0.32
N LEU A 125 -6.79 -17.83 -1.40
CA LEU A 125 -7.34 -17.86 -2.76
C LEU A 125 -8.17 -19.13 -3.00
N ASP A 126 -7.68 -20.29 -2.60
CA ASP A 126 -8.38 -21.57 -2.74
C ASP A 126 -9.70 -21.61 -1.93
N GLU A 127 -9.68 -21.09 -0.71
CA GLU A 127 -10.88 -20.97 0.13
C GLU A 127 -11.94 -20.06 -0.52
N ASN A 128 -11.51 -18.88 -1.01
CA ASN A 128 -12.40 -17.94 -1.67
C ASN A 128 -12.89 -18.46 -3.04
N GLU A 129 -12.09 -19.24 -3.76
CA GLU A 129 -12.52 -19.92 -4.99
C GLU A 129 -13.66 -20.88 -4.70
N ASN A 130 -13.52 -21.72 -3.66
CA ASN A 130 -14.57 -22.66 -3.25
C ASN A 130 -15.84 -21.95 -2.81
N TYR A 131 -15.71 -20.84 -2.06
CA TYR A 131 -16.84 -20.00 -1.69
C TYR A 131 -17.55 -19.43 -2.91
N LEU A 132 -16.80 -18.91 -3.88
CA LEU A 132 -17.37 -18.34 -5.11
C LEU A 132 -18.07 -19.43 -5.93
N LYS A 133 -17.45 -20.61 -6.10
CA LYS A 133 -18.04 -21.76 -6.80
C LYS A 133 -19.36 -22.22 -6.17
N SER A 134 -19.46 -22.16 -4.85
CA SER A 134 -20.72 -22.50 -4.15
C SER A 134 -21.86 -21.51 -4.41
N ARG A 135 -21.53 -20.27 -4.77
CA ARG A 135 -22.48 -19.19 -5.04
C ARG A 135 -22.86 -19.06 -6.51
N ILE A 136 -21.95 -19.41 -7.40
CA ILE A 136 -22.12 -19.32 -8.85
C ILE A 136 -22.23 -20.73 -9.42
N SER A 137 -23.46 -21.21 -9.55
CA SER A 137 -23.73 -22.48 -10.22
C SER A 137 -23.87 -22.25 -11.72
N THR A 138 -22.77 -22.36 -12.48
CA THR A 138 -22.77 -22.23 -13.93
C THR A 138 -21.65 -23.05 -14.56
N GLU A 139 -21.96 -23.71 -15.67
CA GLU A 139 -20.97 -24.38 -16.52
C GLU A 139 -20.36 -23.43 -17.58
N LYS A 140 -20.88 -22.19 -17.64
CA LYS A 140 -20.39 -21.19 -18.59
C LYS A 140 -19.09 -20.59 -18.11
N LYS A 141 -18.30 -20.11 -19.08
CA LYS A 141 -17.06 -19.38 -18.79
C LYS A 141 -17.39 -18.09 -18.03
N ILE A 142 -16.75 -17.91 -16.87
CA ILE A 142 -16.90 -16.70 -16.05
C ILE A 142 -15.92 -15.65 -16.55
N VAL A 143 -16.44 -14.45 -16.80
CA VAL A 143 -15.67 -13.26 -17.10
C VAL A 143 -15.87 -12.25 -15.97
N THR A 144 -14.79 -11.86 -15.32
CA THR A 144 -14.83 -10.89 -14.22
C THR A 144 -14.42 -9.51 -14.72
N LEU A 145 -15.28 -8.52 -14.54
CA LEU A 145 -14.97 -7.11 -14.76
C LEU A 145 -14.67 -6.44 -13.43
N ILE A 146 -13.44 -5.95 -13.26
CA ILE A 146 -13.02 -5.23 -12.07
C ILE A 146 -13.08 -3.74 -12.34
N LEU A 147 -14.00 -3.04 -11.68
CA LEU A 147 -14.11 -1.59 -11.73
C LEU A 147 -13.41 -0.97 -10.52
N GLY A 148 -12.54 -0.01 -10.77
CA GLY A 148 -11.94 0.79 -9.70
C GLY A 148 -12.99 1.66 -9.02
N GLY A 149 -12.77 2.00 -7.75
CA GLY A 149 -13.64 2.94 -7.04
C GLY A 149 -13.53 4.38 -7.60
N PRO A 150 -14.55 5.23 -7.41
CA PRO A 150 -14.49 6.64 -7.78
C PRO A 150 -13.35 7.35 -7.04
N ASN A 151 -12.73 8.31 -7.68
CA ASN A 151 -11.68 9.13 -7.10
C ASN A 151 -11.83 10.59 -7.53
N ARG A 152 -10.90 11.46 -7.12
CA ARG A 152 -10.97 12.89 -7.42
C ARG A 152 -11.02 13.22 -8.93
N TYR A 153 -10.53 12.33 -9.79
CA TYR A 153 -10.36 12.56 -11.22
C TYR A 153 -11.34 11.72 -12.06
N TYR A 154 -11.88 10.63 -11.49
CA TYR A 154 -12.73 9.69 -12.20
C TYR A 154 -13.97 9.40 -11.38
N ASP A 155 -15.11 9.61 -12.00
CA ASP A 155 -16.43 9.21 -11.49
C ASP A 155 -17.07 8.25 -12.50
N TYR A 156 -17.66 7.18 -11.98
CA TYR A 156 -18.35 6.19 -12.80
C TYR A 156 -19.84 6.38 -12.66
N ASN A 157 -20.47 6.94 -13.69
CA ASN A 157 -21.92 6.94 -13.76
C ASN A 157 -22.42 5.63 -14.40
N ASN A 158 -23.71 5.32 -14.22
CA ASN A 158 -24.33 4.10 -14.74
C ASN A 158 -24.15 3.96 -16.26
N GLN A 159 -24.17 5.06 -17.01
CA GLN A 159 -24.01 5.04 -18.48
C GLN A 159 -22.62 4.52 -18.88
N VAL A 160 -21.55 4.91 -18.19
CA VAL A 160 -20.18 4.42 -18.48
C VAL A 160 -20.08 2.95 -18.15
N ILE A 161 -20.72 2.49 -17.06
CA ILE A 161 -20.74 1.08 -16.68
C ILE A 161 -21.48 0.26 -17.73
N ASP A 162 -22.67 0.70 -18.13
CA ASP A 162 -23.50 0.03 -19.13
C ASP A 162 -22.81 -0.06 -20.49
N LEU A 163 -22.17 1.03 -20.95
CA LEU A 163 -21.39 1.03 -22.20
C LEU A 163 -20.20 0.04 -22.12
N SER A 164 -19.51 -0.03 -21.00
CA SER A 164 -18.40 -0.98 -20.81
C SER A 164 -18.89 -2.42 -20.85
N LEU A 165 -20.04 -2.71 -20.24
CA LEU A 165 -20.65 -4.05 -20.25
C LEU A 165 -21.12 -4.44 -21.67
N ILE A 166 -21.71 -3.52 -22.44
CA ILE A 166 -22.12 -3.77 -23.82
C ILE A 166 -20.92 -4.09 -24.70
N HIS A 167 -19.83 -3.33 -24.59
CA HIS A 167 -18.61 -3.58 -25.36
C HIS A 167 -17.94 -4.93 -25.04
N ILE A 168 -18.08 -5.43 -23.83
CA ILE A 168 -17.55 -6.73 -23.41
C ILE A 168 -18.46 -7.87 -23.85
N SER A 169 -19.77 -7.71 -23.72
CA SER A 169 -20.76 -8.74 -24.04
C SER A 169 -21.08 -8.86 -25.54
N GLU A 170 -20.98 -7.75 -26.25
CA GLU A 170 -21.25 -7.68 -27.69
C GLU A 170 -20.05 -7.07 -28.44
N PRO A 171 -18.93 -7.79 -28.56
CA PRO A 171 -17.81 -7.29 -29.35
C PRO A 171 -18.24 -7.12 -30.80
N THR A 172 -18.23 -5.87 -31.29
CA THR A 172 -18.51 -5.54 -32.68
C THR A 172 -17.63 -6.41 -33.58
N ARG A 173 -18.24 -7.34 -34.30
CA ARG A 173 -17.54 -8.05 -35.38
C ARG A 173 -17.08 -7.00 -36.38
N ARG A 174 -15.78 -6.76 -36.45
CA ARG A 174 -15.20 -6.11 -37.63
C ARG A 174 -15.38 -7.07 -38.80
N SER A 175 -16.29 -6.71 -39.70
CA SER A 175 -16.40 -7.27 -41.03
C SER A 175 -15.17 -6.92 -41.88
#